data_9d853aae1821baa6a5dd67b5092c99d5
#
_entry.id   9d853aae1821baa6a5dd67b5092c99d5
#
_cell.length_a   1.000
_cell.length_b   1.000
_cell.length_c   1.000
_cell.angle_alpha   90.00
_cell.angle_beta   90.00
_cell.angle_gamma   90.00
#
_symmetry.space_group_name_H-M   'P 1'
#
loop_
_entity.id
_entity.type
_entity.pdbx_description
1 polymer ?
#
loop_
_entity_poly.entity_id
_entity_poly.type
_entity_poly.pdbx_seq_one_letter_code
_entity_poly.pdbx_strand_id
1 'polypeptide(L)'
;MARLISEVGKTADIMASADYKVIDNNLIGEFADWNVRFATNQLVLCYTDQSRYAGRINSENWYKILQKENVEWGHSDPNLDPCGYRSLMVLKLAESFYNIDGLYQKLIDNRPQKNIRPKSVELVNLLKTGNMDYAFEYLSVAIQHELDYVTFDDHINLGNYKYDGFYKTAEVKVTGKEPGTSITKKGKSCTYGVTLIKDAPNREAAIAFLKYLLSPDHGLKVLEEMGQPPFIPCRIPSEEMAGQLPAELKSLAEVRD
;
A
#
# COMPACT_ATOMS: atom_id res chain seq x y z
N MET A 1 -10.75 11.39 4.09
CA MET A 1 -11.44 11.27 5.42
C MET A 1 -10.77 12.12 6.49
N ALA A 2 -9.46 12.00 6.77
CA ALA A 2 -8.82 12.78 7.84
C ALA A 2 -9.16 14.29 7.79
N ARG A 3 -9.10 14.91 6.62
CA ARG A 3 -9.49 16.31 6.43
C ARG A 3 -10.96 16.63 6.70
N LEU A 4 -11.85 15.66 6.55
CA LEU A 4 -13.25 15.87 6.92
C LEU A 4 -13.40 16.00 8.45
N ILE A 5 -12.53 15.35 9.20
CA ILE A 5 -12.46 15.48 10.66
C ILE A 5 -11.80 16.81 11.01
N SER A 6 -10.57 17.07 10.51
CA SER A 6 -9.77 18.21 10.93
C SER A 6 -10.19 19.58 10.35
N GLU A 7 -10.72 19.61 9.12
CA GLU A 7 -11.05 20.88 8.43
C GLU A 7 -12.56 21.16 8.39
N VAL A 8 -13.41 20.12 8.43
CA VAL A 8 -14.86 20.23 8.28
C VAL A 8 -15.61 19.94 9.58
N GLY A 9 -14.92 19.38 10.59
CA GLY A 9 -15.54 19.04 11.89
C GLY A 9 -16.48 17.83 11.82
N LYS A 10 -16.28 16.92 10.84
CA LYS A 10 -17.09 15.69 10.75
C LYS A 10 -16.79 14.79 11.94
N THR A 11 -17.82 14.40 12.67
CA THR A 11 -17.69 13.44 13.77
C THR A 11 -17.29 12.04 13.27
N ALA A 12 -16.42 11.40 14.01
CA ALA A 12 -16.00 10.01 13.78
C ALA A 12 -15.55 9.40 15.12
N ASP A 13 -15.67 8.10 15.25
CA ASP A 13 -15.13 7.38 16.41
C ASP A 13 -13.69 6.95 16.16
N ILE A 14 -13.43 6.38 14.98
CA ILE A 14 -12.14 5.79 14.61
C ILE A 14 -11.72 6.35 13.24
N MET A 15 -10.43 6.59 13.08
CA MET A 15 -9.82 6.78 11.76
C MET A 15 -8.80 5.70 11.50
N ALA A 16 -9.05 4.90 10.45
CA ALA A 16 -8.09 3.96 9.88
C ALA A 16 -7.61 4.46 8.50
N SER A 17 -6.35 4.25 8.19
CA SER A 17 -5.74 4.67 6.94
C SER A 17 -4.72 3.64 6.43
N ALA A 18 -4.75 3.37 5.12
CA ALA A 18 -3.70 2.58 4.43
C ALA A 18 -2.36 3.34 4.30
N ASP A 19 -2.29 4.56 4.81
CA ASP A 19 -1.11 5.37 4.97
C ASP A 19 -1.16 6.01 6.37
N TYR A 20 -0.38 5.44 7.31
CA TYR A 20 -0.34 5.90 8.69
C TYR A 20 -0.01 7.40 8.83
N LYS A 21 0.79 7.95 7.89
CA LYS A 21 1.16 9.38 7.91
C LYS A 21 -0.03 10.31 7.66
N VAL A 22 -1.11 9.81 7.10
CA VAL A 22 -2.35 10.60 6.99
C VAL A 22 -2.91 10.92 8.38
N ILE A 23 -2.79 9.98 9.32
CA ILE A 23 -3.17 10.18 10.71
C ILE A 23 -2.16 11.10 11.39
N ASP A 24 -0.86 10.80 11.29
CA ASP A 24 0.20 11.59 11.92
C ASP A 24 0.13 13.08 11.54
N ASN A 25 -0.05 13.36 10.24
CA ASN A 25 0.04 14.72 9.71
C ASN A 25 -1.25 15.56 9.85
N ASN A 26 -2.40 14.92 10.09
CA ASN A 26 -3.69 15.65 10.07
C ASN A 26 -4.48 15.53 11.37
N LEU A 27 -4.15 14.56 12.23
CA LEU A 27 -4.99 14.28 13.39
C LEU A 27 -4.23 14.29 14.73
N ILE A 28 -2.95 13.85 14.73
CA ILE A 28 -2.17 13.78 15.98
C ILE A 28 -1.99 15.17 16.58
N GLY A 29 -2.18 15.24 17.90
CA GLY A 29 -2.13 16.46 18.70
C GLY A 29 -3.53 17.05 18.96
N GLU A 30 -4.24 17.47 17.93
CA GLU A 30 -5.54 18.12 18.08
C GLU A 30 -6.70 17.11 18.18
N PHE A 31 -6.78 16.14 17.27
CA PHE A 31 -7.92 15.24 17.12
C PHE A 31 -7.66 13.81 17.62
N ALA A 32 -6.40 13.42 17.81
CA ALA A 32 -5.99 12.11 18.28
C ALA A 32 -4.67 12.17 19.04
N ASP A 33 -4.45 11.28 19.99
CA ASP A 33 -3.25 11.26 20.84
C ASP A 33 -2.23 10.19 20.44
N TRP A 34 -2.62 9.24 19.60
CA TRP A 34 -1.79 8.12 19.20
C TRP A 34 -2.16 7.58 17.82
N ASN A 35 -1.27 6.82 17.20
CA ASN A 35 -1.47 6.15 15.93
C ASN A 35 -0.82 4.76 15.99
N VAL A 36 -1.61 3.72 16.08
CA VAL A 36 -1.14 2.33 16.06
C VAL A 36 -0.99 1.86 14.62
N ARG A 37 0.21 1.40 14.27
CA ARG A 37 0.51 0.75 12.99
C ARG A 37 0.22 -0.73 13.16
N PHE A 38 -0.72 -1.27 12.39
CA PHE A 38 -1.27 -2.60 12.65
C PHE A 38 -1.07 -3.60 11.50
N ALA A 39 -0.92 -3.14 10.27
CA ALA A 39 -0.72 -4.00 9.11
C ALA A 39 0.08 -3.28 8.01
N THR A 40 0.48 -4.04 7.02
CA THR A 40 1.13 -3.55 5.81
C THR A 40 0.44 -4.13 4.57
N ASN A 41 0.86 -3.64 3.41
CA ASN A 41 0.57 -4.23 2.12
C ASN A 41 1.82 -4.12 1.25
N GLN A 42 1.85 -4.81 0.12
CA GLN A 42 2.98 -4.73 -0.81
C GLN A 42 2.49 -4.76 -2.25
N LEU A 43 3.31 -4.24 -3.16
CA LEU A 43 3.08 -4.38 -4.58
C LEU A 43 3.52 -5.77 -5.01
N VAL A 44 2.74 -6.36 -5.89
CA VAL A 44 3.01 -7.64 -6.58
C VAL A 44 2.70 -7.48 -8.06
N LEU A 45 3.17 -8.42 -8.87
CA LEU A 45 2.81 -8.50 -10.28
C LEU A 45 1.80 -9.63 -10.45
N CYS A 46 0.54 -9.28 -10.67
CA CYS A 46 -0.58 -10.21 -10.85
C CYS A 46 -0.64 -10.74 -12.27
N TYR A 47 -1.12 -11.98 -12.41
CA TYR A 47 -1.35 -12.64 -13.69
C TYR A 47 -2.39 -13.78 -13.55
N THR A 48 -2.68 -14.50 -14.62
CA THR A 48 -3.50 -15.71 -14.63
C THR A 48 -2.76 -16.86 -15.33
N ASP A 49 -3.28 -18.06 -15.25
CA ASP A 49 -2.75 -19.23 -15.97
C ASP A 49 -2.73 -19.03 -17.51
N GLN A 50 -3.59 -18.15 -18.05
CA GLN A 50 -3.66 -17.79 -19.46
C GLN A 50 -2.62 -16.75 -19.89
N SER A 51 -1.92 -16.11 -18.94
CA SER A 51 -0.92 -15.08 -19.21
C SER A 51 0.30 -15.66 -19.93
N ARG A 52 0.82 -14.93 -20.91
CA ARG A 52 2.04 -15.36 -21.62
C ARG A 52 3.19 -15.52 -20.65
N TYR A 53 3.85 -16.67 -20.70
CA TYR A 53 4.95 -17.05 -19.81
C TYR A 53 4.52 -17.27 -18.34
N ALA A 54 3.26 -17.50 -18.02
CA ALA A 54 2.78 -17.78 -16.66
C ALA A 54 3.58 -18.88 -15.94
N GLY A 55 3.90 -19.99 -16.62
CA GLY A 55 4.71 -21.08 -16.07
C GLY A 55 6.22 -20.81 -15.97
N ARG A 56 6.70 -19.61 -16.30
CA ARG A 56 8.11 -19.24 -16.32
C ARG A 56 8.46 -18.00 -15.53
N ILE A 57 7.49 -17.15 -15.27
CA ILE A 57 7.70 -15.88 -14.54
C ILE A 57 7.95 -16.14 -13.05
N ASN A 58 8.90 -15.41 -12.47
CA ASN A 58 9.24 -15.48 -11.05
C ASN A 58 9.88 -14.15 -10.58
N SER A 59 10.24 -14.08 -9.29
CA SER A 59 10.85 -12.90 -8.66
C SER A 59 12.20 -12.47 -9.26
N GLU A 60 12.89 -13.33 -9.98
CA GLU A 60 14.23 -13.06 -10.53
C GLU A 60 14.19 -12.63 -12.01
N ASN A 61 13.06 -12.88 -12.70
CA ASN A 61 12.99 -12.68 -14.15
C ASN A 61 11.79 -11.83 -14.63
N TRP A 62 10.88 -11.40 -13.74
CA TRP A 62 9.67 -10.68 -14.11
C TRP A 62 9.94 -9.47 -15.02
N TYR A 63 10.97 -8.69 -14.70
CA TYR A 63 11.36 -7.51 -15.50
C TYR A 63 11.86 -7.89 -16.90
N LYS A 64 12.44 -9.08 -17.08
CA LYS A 64 12.83 -9.60 -18.41
C LYS A 64 11.62 -10.08 -19.21
N ILE A 65 10.63 -10.67 -18.52
CA ILE A 65 9.37 -11.11 -19.14
C ILE A 65 8.58 -9.91 -19.62
N LEU A 66 8.45 -8.86 -18.81
CA LEU A 66 7.72 -7.64 -19.19
C LEU A 66 8.34 -6.87 -20.38
N GLN A 67 9.59 -7.15 -20.74
CA GLN A 67 10.27 -6.57 -21.90
C GLN A 67 10.09 -7.37 -23.20
N LYS A 68 9.41 -8.53 -23.14
CA LYS A 68 9.21 -9.35 -24.33
C LYS A 68 8.16 -8.73 -25.25
N GLU A 69 8.39 -8.82 -26.56
CA GLU A 69 7.37 -8.52 -27.56
C GLU A 69 6.12 -9.35 -27.30
N ASN A 70 4.96 -8.76 -27.50
CA ASN A 70 3.65 -9.37 -27.30
C ASN A 70 3.26 -9.66 -25.83
N VAL A 71 4.03 -9.25 -24.84
CA VAL A 71 3.59 -9.27 -23.44
C VAL A 71 2.83 -7.99 -23.13
N GLU A 72 1.55 -8.13 -22.83
CA GLU A 72 0.65 -7.03 -22.48
C GLU A 72 0.65 -6.85 -20.96
N TRP A 73 1.19 -5.73 -20.47
CA TRP A 73 1.19 -5.44 -19.04
C TRP A 73 0.80 -3.99 -18.74
N GLY A 74 0.35 -3.74 -17.52
CA GLY A 74 -0.13 -2.41 -17.15
C GLY A 74 -0.13 -2.12 -15.66
N HIS A 75 -0.58 -0.91 -15.36
CA HIS A 75 -0.80 -0.40 -14.00
C HIS A 75 -1.90 0.67 -14.00
N SER A 76 -2.38 1.06 -12.84
CA SER A 76 -3.32 2.17 -12.72
C SER A 76 -2.66 3.53 -13.00
N ASP A 77 -3.47 4.54 -13.34
CA ASP A 77 -2.96 5.90 -13.59
C ASP A 77 -2.34 6.50 -12.31
N PRO A 78 -1.06 6.88 -12.34
CA PRO A 78 -0.37 7.43 -11.17
C PRO A 78 -0.97 8.75 -10.64
N ASN A 79 -1.74 9.45 -11.47
CA ASN A 79 -2.42 10.69 -11.07
C ASN A 79 -3.76 10.44 -10.37
N LEU A 80 -4.39 9.28 -10.60
CA LEU A 80 -5.73 8.95 -10.14
C LEU A 80 -5.77 7.88 -9.05
N ASP A 81 -4.72 7.06 -8.96
CA ASP A 81 -4.68 5.90 -8.08
C ASP A 81 -3.29 5.72 -7.42
N PRO A 82 -3.24 5.56 -6.09
CA PRO A 82 -1.99 5.30 -5.38
C PRO A 82 -1.23 4.06 -5.86
N CYS A 83 -1.92 3.00 -6.30
CA CYS A 83 -1.29 1.82 -6.88
C CYS A 83 -0.43 2.21 -8.09
N GLY A 84 -0.92 3.12 -8.95
CA GLY A 84 -0.22 3.55 -10.15
C GLY A 84 1.13 4.23 -9.88
N TYR A 85 1.20 5.24 -9.01
CA TYR A 85 2.49 5.85 -8.72
C TYR A 85 3.43 4.92 -7.94
N ARG A 86 2.88 4.00 -7.12
CA ARG A 86 3.68 2.98 -6.43
C ARG A 86 4.23 1.94 -7.39
N SER A 87 3.48 1.55 -8.41
CA SER A 87 3.98 0.69 -9.50
C SER A 87 5.20 1.31 -10.19
N LEU A 88 5.12 2.61 -10.52
CA LEU A 88 6.26 3.32 -11.09
C LEU A 88 7.46 3.40 -10.13
N MET A 89 7.21 3.50 -8.81
CA MET A 89 8.27 3.43 -7.80
C MET A 89 8.93 2.05 -7.77
N VAL A 90 8.16 0.96 -7.82
CA VAL A 90 8.71 -0.41 -7.92
C VAL A 90 9.65 -0.55 -9.11
N LEU A 91 9.26 -0.03 -10.28
CA LEU A 91 10.11 -0.07 -11.48
C LEU A 91 11.42 0.71 -11.30
N LYS A 92 11.38 1.89 -10.68
CA LYS A 92 12.58 2.69 -10.39
C LYS A 92 13.48 2.03 -9.34
N LEU A 93 12.88 1.46 -8.29
CA LEU A 93 13.60 0.72 -7.27
C LEU A 93 14.25 -0.53 -7.85
N ALA A 94 13.57 -1.22 -8.78
CA ALA A 94 14.11 -2.38 -9.48
C ALA A 94 15.35 -2.03 -10.32
N GLU A 95 15.35 -0.88 -11.03
CA GLU A 95 16.52 -0.38 -11.76
C GLU A 95 17.73 -0.26 -10.82
N SER A 96 17.54 0.39 -9.67
CA SER A 96 18.60 0.58 -8.67
C SER A 96 19.01 -0.73 -8.00
N PHE A 97 18.05 -1.57 -7.63
CA PHE A 97 18.29 -2.82 -6.91
C PHE A 97 19.02 -3.86 -7.77
N TYR A 98 18.59 -4.03 -9.03
CA TYR A 98 19.25 -4.96 -9.95
C TYR A 98 20.52 -4.37 -10.61
N ASN A 99 20.78 -3.09 -10.39
CA ASN A 99 21.90 -2.35 -11.00
C ASN A 99 21.90 -2.47 -12.54
N ILE A 100 20.73 -2.23 -13.16
CA ILE A 100 20.54 -2.31 -14.61
C ILE A 100 20.16 -0.94 -15.15
N ASP A 101 21.10 -0.22 -15.68
CA ASP A 101 20.91 1.12 -16.23
C ASP A 101 19.83 1.16 -17.31
N GLY A 102 18.89 2.07 -17.18
CA GLY A 102 17.80 2.30 -18.14
C GLY A 102 16.69 1.24 -18.08
N LEU A 103 16.67 0.36 -17.08
CA LEU A 103 15.61 -0.65 -16.91
C LEU A 103 14.22 -0.01 -16.80
N TYR A 104 14.10 1.04 -16.00
CA TYR A 104 12.84 1.77 -15.85
C TYR A 104 12.31 2.26 -17.20
N GLN A 105 13.14 2.94 -17.98
CA GLN A 105 12.71 3.49 -19.27
C GLN A 105 12.33 2.37 -20.26
N LYS A 106 13.13 1.31 -20.35
CA LYS A 106 12.82 0.16 -21.21
C LYS A 106 11.47 -0.47 -20.87
N LEU A 107 11.15 -0.61 -19.58
CA LEU A 107 9.86 -1.15 -19.14
C LEU A 107 8.73 -0.19 -19.53
N ILE A 108 8.88 1.10 -19.28
CA ILE A 108 7.86 2.10 -19.63
C ILE A 108 7.61 2.16 -21.14
N ASP A 109 8.66 2.10 -21.95
CA ASP A 109 8.55 2.14 -23.42
C ASP A 109 7.86 0.88 -23.98
N ASN A 110 8.06 -0.27 -23.33
CA ASN A 110 7.43 -1.54 -23.73
C ASN A 110 5.98 -1.69 -23.25
N ARG A 111 5.52 -0.86 -22.31
CA ARG A 111 4.16 -0.91 -21.81
C ARG A 111 3.19 -0.19 -22.73
N PRO A 112 2.16 -0.85 -23.29
CA PRO A 112 1.15 -0.18 -24.10
C PRO A 112 0.39 0.89 -23.33
N GLN A 113 0.24 2.09 -23.92
CA GLN A 113 -0.46 3.20 -23.27
C GLN A 113 -1.92 2.87 -22.91
N LYS A 114 -2.58 2.05 -23.73
CA LYS A 114 -3.95 1.53 -23.47
C LYS A 114 -4.06 0.74 -22.17
N ASN A 115 -2.93 0.26 -21.62
CA ASN A 115 -2.88 -0.57 -20.40
C ASN A 115 -2.67 0.27 -19.12
N ILE A 116 -2.72 1.59 -19.22
CA ILE A 116 -2.90 2.47 -18.07
C ILE A 116 -4.40 2.64 -17.84
N ARG A 117 -4.89 2.26 -16.66
CA ARG A 117 -6.31 2.35 -16.29
C ARG A 117 -6.55 3.33 -15.16
N PRO A 118 -7.68 4.04 -15.13
CA PRO A 118 -7.98 5.00 -14.07
C PRO A 118 -7.89 4.41 -12.66
N LYS A 119 -8.31 3.15 -12.50
CA LYS A 119 -8.30 2.42 -11.23
C LYS A 119 -7.68 1.04 -11.36
N SER A 120 -6.99 0.61 -10.31
CA SER A 120 -6.37 -0.70 -10.27
C SER A 120 -7.38 -1.84 -10.42
N VAL A 121 -8.57 -1.73 -9.84
CA VAL A 121 -9.62 -2.75 -9.96
C VAL A 121 -10.02 -3.06 -11.44
N GLU A 122 -9.82 -2.13 -12.36
CA GLU A 122 -10.08 -2.36 -13.80
C GLU A 122 -9.06 -3.34 -14.40
N LEU A 123 -7.84 -3.38 -13.87
CA LEU A 123 -6.77 -4.29 -14.32
C LEU A 123 -7.12 -5.75 -14.03
N VAL A 124 -7.78 -6.02 -12.90
CA VAL A 124 -8.25 -7.35 -12.51
C VAL A 124 -9.15 -7.95 -13.60
N ASN A 125 -10.09 -7.15 -14.13
CA ASN A 125 -10.97 -7.60 -15.20
C ASN A 125 -10.20 -7.90 -16.50
N LEU A 126 -9.19 -7.09 -16.83
CA LEU A 126 -8.37 -7.30 -18.03
C LEU A 126 -7.52 -8.58 -17.91
N LEU A 127 -6.99 -8.89 -16.73
CA LEU A 127 -6.29 -10.14 -16.46
C LEU A 127 -7.23 -11.34 -16.61
N LYS A 128 -8.39 -11.32 -15.94
CA LYS A 128 -9.37 -12.42 -15.94
C LYS A 128 -9.97 -12.69 -17.31
N THR A 129 -10.01 -11.70 -18.19
CA THR A 129 -10.51 -11.84 -19.56
C THR A 129 -9.41 -12.12 -20.59
N GLY A 130 -8.16 -12.27 -20.18
CA GLY A 130 -7.01 -12.51 -21.06
C GLY A 130 -6.65 -11.33 -21.98
N ASN A 131 -7.18 -10.13 -21.69
CA ASN A 131 -6.85 -8.90 -22.44
C ASN A 131 -5.57 -8.22 -21.93
N MET A 132 -4.98 -8.73 -20.87
CA MET A 132 -3.71 -8.30 -20.29
C MET A 132 -3.01 -9.53 -19.67
N ASP A 133 -1.69 -9.62 -19.82
CA ASP A 133 -0.92 -10.72 -19.24
C ASP A 133 -0.53 -10.42 -17.78
N TYR A 134 -0.11 -9.19 -17.49
CA TYR A 134 0.41 -8.82 -16.17
C TYR A 134 -0.07 -7.43 -15.74
N ALA A 135 -0.35 -7.29 -14.45
CA ALA A 135 -0.70 -6.00 -13.86
C ALA A 135 -0.04 -5.82 -12.48
N PHE A 136 0.45 -4.61 -12.22
CA PHE A 136 0.86 -4.23 -10.87
C PHE A 136 -0.35 -3.98 -10.00
N GLU A 137 -0.43 -4.69 -8.87
CA GLU A 137 -1.49 -4.62 -7.89
C GLU A 137 -0.95 -4.76 -6.47
N TYR A 138 -1.80 -4.51 -5.50
CA TYR A 138 -1.50 -4.87 -4.12
C TYR A 138 -1.70 -6.37 -3.88
N LEU A 139 -0.90 -6.95 -3.00
CA LEU A 139 -1.04 -8.36 -2.58
C LEU A 139 -2.46 -8.67 -2.11
N SER A 140 -3.10 -7.77 -1.36
CA SER A 140 -4.49 -7.94 -0.93
C SER A 140 -5.47 -8.06 -2.09
N VAL A 141 -5.25 -7.33 -3.19
CA VAL A 141 -6.07 -7.44 -4.41
C VAL A 141 -5.84 -8.79 -5.08
N ALA A 142 -4.59 -9.23 -5.19
CA ALA A 142 -4.26 -10.55 -5.77
C ALA A 142 -4.99 -11.68 -5.03
N ILE A 143 -4.91 -11.71 -3.70
CA ILE A 143 -5.52 -12.75 -2.87
C ILE A 143 -7.05 -12.68 -2.94
N GLN A 144 -7.65 -11.49 -2.77
CA GLN A 144 -9.11 -11.32 -2.76
C GLN A 144 -9.75 -11.62 -4.11
N HIS A 145 -9.00 -11.52 -5.20
CA HIS A 145 -9.49 -11.83 -6.54
C HIS A 145 -8.98 -13.18 -7.09
N GLU A 146 -8.28 -13.96 -6.26
CA GLU A 146 -7.77 -15.30 -6.63
C GLU A 146 -6.88 -15.24 -7.88
N LEU A 147 -6.02 -14.22 -7.96
CA LEU A 147 -5.04 -14.07 -9.04
C LEU A 147 -3.72 -14.74 -8.64
N ASP A 148 -3.04 -15.33 -9.61
CA ASP A 148 -1.63 -15.67 -9.46
C ASP A 148 -0.81 -14.38 -9.36
N TYR A 149 0.33 -14.45 -8.64
CA TYR A 149 1.19 -13.29 -8.51
C TYR A 149 2.65 -13.65 -8.31
N VAL A 150 3.52 -12.74 -8.73
CA VAL A 150 4.95 -12.72 -8.41
C VAL A 150 5.18 -11.71 -7.30
N THR A 151 5.81 -12.15 -6.22
CA THR A 151 6.32 -11.25 -5.17
C THR A 151 7.66 -10.67 -5.60
N PHE A 152 7.94 -9.45 -5.16
CA PHE A 152 9.23 -8.80 -5.36
C PHE A 152 10.08 -8.88 -4.08
N ASP A 153 11.38 -8.65 -4.22
CA ASP A 153 12.26 -8.46 -3.09
C ASP A 153 11.79 -7.31 -2.20
N ASP A 154 12.04 -7.39 -0.90
CA ASP A 154 11.64 -6.39 0.07
C ASP A 154 12.21 -4.99 -0.21
N HIS A 155 13.35 -4.89 -0.91
CA HIS A 155 13.89 -3.58 -1.31
C HIS A 155 13.02 -2.85 -2.34
N ILE A 156 12.12 -3.55 -3.05
CA ILE A 156 11.36 -2.93 -4.14
C ILE A 156 9.84 -3.05 -4.00
N ASN A 157 9.32 -3.96 -3.15
CA ASN A 157 7.88 -4.25 -3.04
C ASN A 157 7.06 -3.18 -2.27
N LEU A 158 7.72 -2.23 -1.61
CA LEU A 158 7.11 -1.22 -0.73
C LEU A 158 6.33 -1.81 0.46
N GLY A 159 6.62 -3.03 0.87
CA GLY A 159 5.92 -3.72 1.97
C GLY A 159 6.65 -3.65 3.31
N ASN A 160 7.95 -3.39 3.31
CA ASN A 160 8.78 -3.49 4.51
C ASN A 160 9.36 -2.13 4.92
N TYR A 161 8.84 -1.54 6.01
CA TYR A 161 9.26 -0.23 6.52
C TYR A 161 10.79 -0.11 6.80
N LYS A 162 11.48 -1.23 7.04
CA LYS A 162 12.94 -1.24 7.25
C LYS A 162 13.70 -0.69 6.04
N TYR A 163 13.09 -0.77 4.87
CA TYR A 163 13.64 -0.27 3.61
C TYR A 163 13.12 1.12 3.21
N ASP A 164 12.40 1.82 4.08
CA ASP A 164 11.91 3.18 3.80
C ASP A 164 13.02 4.15 3.39
N GLY A 165 14.24 3.96 3.90
CA GLY A 165 15.42 4.70 3.47
C GLY A 165 15.74 4.50 1.99
N PHE A 166 15.68 3.27 1.52
CA PHE A 166 15.87 2.91 0.10
C PHE A 166 14.65 3.31 -0.74
N TYR A 167 13.44 3.07 -0.25
CA TYR A 167 12.22 3.46 -0.97
C TYR A 167 12.15 4.95 -1.30
N LYS A 168 12.64 5.83 -0.42
CA LYS A 168 12.69 7.28 -0.62
C LYS A 168 13.51 7.72 -1.83
N THR A 169 14.40 6.87 -2.38
CA THR A 169 15.16 7.15 -3.58
C THR A 169 14.29 7.15 -4.83
N ALA A 170 13.15 6.44 -4.82
CA ALA A 170 12.19 6.47 -5.90
C ALA A 170 11.19 7.62 -5.74
N GLU A 171 11.19 8.50 -6.72
CA GLU A 171 10.28 9.65 -6.77
C GLU A 171 9.42 9.61 -8.03
N VAL A 172 8.13 9.93 -7.89
CA VAL A 172 7.18 10.03 -9.01
C VAL A 172 6.46 11.36 -8.93
N LYS A 173 6.48 12.12 -10.02
CA LYS A 173 5.67 13.33 -10.16
C LYS A 173 4.25 12.95 -10.56
N VAL A 174 3.27 13.48 -9.84
CA VAL A 174 1.85 13.33 -10.12
C VAL A 174 1.20 14.71 -10.20
N THR A 175 0.04 14.80 -10.83
CA THR A 175 -0.73 16.04 -10.93
C THR A 175 -1.02 16.60 -9.54
N GLY A 176 -0.81 17.89 -9.38
CA GLY A 176 -1.12 18.64 -8.17
C GLY A 176 -2.62 18.93 -8.03
N LYS A 177 -3.00 19.61 -6.95
CA LYS A 177 -4.39 19.98 -6.69
C LYS A 177 -4.89 21.09 -7.62
N GLU A 178 -4.03 22.01 -7.98
CA GLU A 178 -4.34 23.10 -8.89
C GLU A 178 -3.93 22.74 -10.33
N PRO A 179 -4.71 23.18 -11.33
CA PRO A 179 -4.37 22.95 -12.74
C PRO A 179 -2.94 23.42 -13.06
N GLY A 180 -2.19 22.57 -13.77
CA GLY A 180 -0.81 22.86 -14.16
C GLY A 180 0.25 22.66 -13.07
N THR A 181 -0.14 22.32 -11.83
CA THR A 181 0.81 22.00 -10.74
C THR A 181 1.13 20.52 -10.66
N SER A 182 2.26 20.19 -10.05
CA SER A 182 2.65 18.80 -9.78
C SER A 182 3.12 18.63 -8.34
N ILE A 183 2.93 17.41 -7.81
CA ILE A 183 3.41 16.99 -6.49
C ILE A 183 4.37 15.82 -6.69
N THR A 184 5.53 15.86 -6.06
CA THR A 184 6.45 14.72 -6.03
C THR A 184 6.08 13.78 -4.89
N LYS A 185 5.75 12.55 -5.24
CA LYS A 185 5.56 11.44 -4.29
C LYS A 185 6.89 10.74 -4.11
N LYS A 186 7.31 10.55 -2.85
CA LYS A 186 8.49 9.77 -2.49
C LYS A 186 8.07 8.38 -2.04
N GLY A 187 8.87 7.38 -2.38
CA GLY A 187 8.63 6.00 -1.96
C GLY A 187 8.63 5.84 -0.44
N LYS A 188 7.74 5.00 0.03
CA LYS A 188 7.61 4.58 1.44
C LYS A 188 6.79 3.30 1.52
N SER A 189 6.88 2.63 2.66
CA SER A 189 6.10 1.41 2.92
C SER A 189 4.60 1.67 2.93
N CYS A 190 3.85 0.65 2.51
CA CYS A 190 2.37 0.60 2.56
C CYS A 190 1.93 0.21 3.98
N THR A 191 2.17 1.06 4.97
CA THR A 191 1.85 0.77 6.38
C THR A 191 0.53 1.40 6.78
N TYR A 192 -0.34 0.59 7.37
CA TYR A 192 -1.66 0.98 7.84
C TYR A 192 -1.60 1.49 9.28
N GLY A 193 -2.30 2.58 9.52
CA GLY A 193 -2.46 3.16 10.84
C GLY A 193 -3.91 3.26 11.27
N VAL A 194 -4.15 3.23 12.57
CA VAL A 194 -5.47 3.42 13.18
C VAL A 194 -5.36 4.23 14.45
N THR A 195 -6.36 5.08 14.70
CA THR A 195 -6.49 5.86 15.92
C THR A 195 -7.94 5.98 16.38
N LEU A 196 -8.13 6.28 17.64
CA LEU A 196 -9.40 6.71 18.24
C LEU A 196 -9.44 8.23 18.21
N ILE A 197 -10.56 8.82 17.78
CA ILE A 197 -10.75 10.26 17.81
C ILE A 197 -11.08 10.71 19.25
N LYS A 198 -10.54 11.84 19.71
CA LYS A 198 -10.68 12.34 21.08
C LYS A 198 -12.14 12.49 21.48
N ASP A 199 -12.93 13.13 20.61
CA ASP A 199 -14.34 13.41 20.83
C ASP A 199 -15.25 12.34 20.19
N ALA A 200 -14.78 11.06 20.21
CA ALA A 200 -15.54 9.94 19.68
C ALA A 200 -16.90 9.81 20.40
N PRO A 201 -18.04 9.97 19.69
CA PRO A 201 -19.36 9.89 20.31
C PRO A 201 -19.69 8.51 20.87
N ASN A 202 -19.13 7.44 20.29
CA ASN A 202 -19.35 6.06 20.72
C ASN A 202 -18.05 5.40 21.23
N ARG A 203 -17.35 6.11 22.13
CA ARG A 203 -15.98 5.75 22.56
C ARG A 203 -15.86 4.31 23.06
N GLU A 204 -16.79 3.81 23.86
CA GLU A 204 -16.73 2.43 24.39
C GLU A 204 -16.82 1.39 23.27
N ALA A 205 -17.76 1.56 22.34
CA ALA A 205 -17.91 0.69 21.18
C ALA A 205 -16.68 0.74 20.26
N ALA A 206 -16.11 1.93 20.09
CA ALA A 206 -14.87 2.12 19.31
C ALA A 206 -13.69 1.38 19.93
N ILE A 207 -13.50 1.45 21.25
CA ILE A 207 -12.45 0.70 21.97
C ILE A 207 -12.67 -0.81 21.83
N ALA A 208 -13.91 -1.29 21.97
CA ALA A 208 -14.24 -2.70 21.78
C ALA A 208 -13.92 -3.17 20.34
N PHE A 209 -14.26 -2.38 19.34
CA PHE A 209 -13.91 -2.67 17.95
C PHE A 209 -12.39 -2.65 17.72
N LEU A 210 -11.66 -1.66 18.26
CA LEU A 210 -10.21 -1.59 18.14
C LEU A 210 -9.53 -2.79 18.82
N LYS A 211 -10.02 -3.23 19.97
CA LYS A 211 -9.55 -4.44 20.65
C LYS A 211 -9.73 -5.68 19.75
N TYR A 212 -10.86 -5.80 19.08
CA TYR A 212 -11.09 -6.87 18.10
C TYR A 212 -10.16 -6.74 16.89
N LEU A 213 -10.08 -5.55 16.27
CA LEU A 213 -9.27 -5.29 15.08
C LEU A 213 -7.78 -5.59 15.31
N LEU A 214 -7.23 -5.16 16.45
CA LEU A 214 -5.82 -5.28 16.78
C LEU A 214 -5.44 -6.60 17.45
N SER A 215 -6.42 -7.50 17.67
CA SER A 215 -6.17 -8.83 18.23
C SER A 215 -5.57 -9.77 17.19
N PRO A 216 -4.47 -10.49 17.54
CA PRO A 216 -3.86 -11.51 16.68
C PRO A 216 -4.83 -12.62 16.24
N ASP A 217 -5.74 -13.02 17.15
CA ASP A 217 -6.66 -14.12 16.92
C ASP A 217 -7.94 -13.72 16.17
N HIS A 218 -8.15 -12.42 15.91
CA HIS A 218 -9.37 -11.87 15.30
C HIS A 218 -9.07 -10.99 14.11
N GLY A 219 -9.10 -9.68 14.28
CA GLY A 219 -9.00 -8.73 13.17
C GLY A 219 -7.68 -8.82 12.41
N LEU A 220 -6.53 -8.98 13.10
CA LEU A 220 -5.24 -9.14 12.44
C LEU A 220 -5.17 -10.44 11.63
N LYS A 221 -5.77 -11.53 12.11
CA LYS A 221 -5.86 -12.79 11.37
C LYS A 221 -6.68 -12.62 10.09
N VAL A 222 -7.81 -11.93 10.15
CA VAL A 222 -8.62 -11.63 8.96
C VAL A 222 -7.82 -10.81 7.95
N LEU A 223 -7.05 -9.82 8.40
CA LEU A 223 -6.20 -9.02 7.51
C LEU A 223 -5.12 -9.88 6.84
N GLU A 224 -4.49 -10.77 7.56
CA GLU A 224 -3.49 -11.72 7.03
C GLU A 224 -4.10 -12.61 5.95
N GLU A 225 -5.27 -13.22 6.23
CA GLU A 225 -6.01 -14.03 5.27
C GLU A 225 -6.43 -13.25 4.02
N MET A 226 -6.61 -11.93 4.14
CA MET A 226 -6.94 -11.02 3.05
C MET A 226 -5.71 -10.41 2.35
N GLY A 227 -4.51 -10.91 2.62
CA GLY A 227 -3.27 -10.43 1.99
C GLY A 227 -2.75 -9.09 2.50
N GLN A 228 -3.05 -8.76 3.74
CA GLN A 228 -2.57 -7.57 4.44
C GLN A 228 -1.75 -8.01 5.67
N PRO A 229 -0.44 -8.32 5.51
CA PRO A 229 0.39 -8.84 6.59
C PRO A 229 0.33 -7.96 7.84
N PRO A 230 -0.06 -8.51 9.01
CA PRO A 230 -0.18 -7.74 10.24
C PRO A 230 1.17 -7.54 10.94
N PHE A 231 1.24 -6.55 11.81
CA PHE A 231 2.28 -6.45 12.83
C PHE A 231 1.77 -7.10 14.12
N ILE A 232 2.51 -8.11 14.62
CA ILE A 232 2.17 -8.83 15.86
C ILE A 232 3.40 -8.80 16.78
N PRO A 233 3.33 -8.10 17.92
CA PRO A 233 2.29 -7.12 18.29
C PRO A 233 2.25 -5.91 17.35
N CYS A 234 1.13 -5.18 17.37
CA CYS A 234 1.03 -3.91 16.64
C CYS A 234 2.11 -2.93 17.12
N ARG A 235 2.36 -1.86 16.36
CA ARG A 235 3.45 -0.93 16.62
C ARG A 235 2.92 0.45 16.95
N ILE A 236 3.59 1.10 17.90
CA ILE A 236 3.36 2.49 18.24
C ILE A 236 4.71 3.22 18.27
N PRO A 237 4.82 4.44 17.70
CA PRO A 237 6.12 5.04 17.40
C PRO A 237 6.86 5.61 18.62
N SER A 238 6.18 5.83 19.75
CA SER A 238 6.81 6.44 20.94
C SER A 238 6.16 6.00 22.25
N GLU A 239 6.92 6.08 23.33
CA GLU A 239 6.43 5.87 24.71
C GLU A 239 5.32 6.88 25.08
N GLU A 240 5.44 8.12 24.61
CA GLU A 240 4.43 9.15 24.82
C GLU A 240 3.08 8.71 24.27
N MET A 241 3.02 8.28 23.00
CA MET A 241 1.79 7.78 22.38
C MET A 241 1.30 6.49 23.05
N ALA A 242 2.22 5.58 23.45
CA ALA A 242 1.88 4.35 24.14
C ALA A 242 1.21 4.64 25.51
N GLY A 243 1.66 5.68 26.19
CA GLY A 243 1.06 6.16 27.44
C GLY A 243 -0.40 6.60 27.27
N GLN A 244 -0.78 7.09 26.10
CA GLN A 244 -2.14 7.58 25.77
C GLN A 244 -3.10 6.47 25.32
N LEU A 245 -2.61 5.24 25.11
CA LEU A 245 -3.49 4.13 24.72
C LEU A 245 -4.49 3.80 25.83
N PRO A 246 -5.76 3.53 25.48
CA PRO A 246 -6.72 2.89 26.39
C PRO A 246 -6.12 1.63 27.01
N ALA A 247 -6.43 1.37 28.28
CA ALA A 247 -5.89 0.23 29.01
C ALA A 247 -6.11 -1.12 28.30
N GLU A 248 -7.25 -1.26 27.64
CA GLU A 248 -7.69 -2.44 26.86
C GLU A 248 -6.83 -2.71 25.63
N LEU A 249 -6.09 -1.69 25.13
CA LEU A 249 -5.28 -1.80 23.92
C LEU A 249 -3.77 -1.90 24.22
N LYS A 250 -3.33 -1.60 25.45
CA LYS A 250 -1.90 -1.56 25.79
C LYS A 250 -1.15 -2.86 25.54
N SER A 251 -1.79 -4.00 25.76
CA SER A 251 -1.18 -5.32 25.53
C SER A 251 -1.11 -5.72 24.05
N LEU A 252 -1.76 -4.98 23.16
CA LEU A 252 -1.86 -5.32 21.74
C LEU A 252 -0.82 -4.56 20.89
N ALA A 253 -0.14 -3.57 21.47
CA ALA A 253 0.86 -2.77 20.79
C ALA A 253 2.14 -2.63 21.63
N GLU A 254 3.27 -2.54 20.95
CA GLU A 254 4.57 -2.27 21.57
C GLU A 254 5.25 -1.07 20.90
N VAL A 255 6.12 -0.39 21.66
CA VAL A 255 6.89 0.72 21.12
C VAL A 255 7.95 0.19 20.16
N ARG A 256 7.73 0.45 18.89
CA ARG A 256 8.66 0.17 17.78
C ARG A 256 8.46 1.19 16.67
N ASP A 257 9.56 1.66 16.08
CA ASP A 257 9.58 2.43 14.84
C ASP A 257 9.35 1.57 13.61
#